data_6d4ea7f49d6c2008c768ed1eef31e574
#
_entry.id   6d4ea7f49d6c2008c768ed1eef31e574
#
_cell.length_a   1.000
_cell.length_b   1.000
_cell.length_c   1.000
_cell.angle_alpha   90.00
_cell.angle_beta   90.00
_cell.angle_gamma   90.00
#
_symmetry.space_group_name_H-M   'P 1'
#
loop_
_entity.id
_entity.type
_entity.pdbx_description
1 polymer ?
#
loop_
_entity_poly.entity_id
_entity_poly.type
_entity_poly.pdbx_seq_one_letter_code
_entity_poly.pdbx_strand_id
1 'polypeptide(L)'
;MPTLSLNNGFAMKRWPEPEVWAELIANQMRVADVQLSLDLVDLSGPATWVEAQAARIRKACANEGIVISSVFSGLVDYSANMLLHPDGEMRLAALERYKRGIEFCALVGADTFGGHMGAYSVADYGNPARRQALAEEQLDHVSALSDHAGRAGLRYVLWEPMPVAREFPSTIAECLGHAERFAGMGGATVAYCYDVGHACRADLPEAEQDPYLWLTRLSHLSPIVHLQQTDGKRDYHWCFTEETNAIGIIHPNVVQDTLAK
;
A
#
# COMPACT_ATOMS: atom_id res chain seq x y z
N MET A 1 7.16 -16.79 -11.23
CA MET A 1 6.89 -17.00 -9.79
C MET A 1 6.91 -15.63 -9.13
N PRO A 2 6.05 -15.36 -8.15
CA PRO A 2 6.11 -14.11 -7.38
C PRO A 2 7.46 -13.97 -6.67
N THR A 3 7.94 -12.74 -6.52
CA THR A 3 9.13 -12.42 -5.75
C THR A 3 8.74 -12.14 -4.30
N LEU A 4 9.52 -12.67 -3.35
CA LEU A 4 9.34 -12.32 -1.94
C LEU A 4 10.03 -10.98 -1.68
N SER A 5 9.25 -10.01 -1.21
CA SER A 5 9.71 -8.69 -0.81
C SER A 5 9.44 -8.47 0.67
N LEU A 6 10.19 -7.59 1.30
CA LEU A 6 9.99 -7.22 2.69
C LEU A 6 9.60 -5.75 2.81
N ASN A 7 8.48 -5.45 3.47
CA ASN A 7 8.17 -4.08 3.88
C ASN A 7 9.09 -3.67 5.05
N ASN A 8 9.85 -2.59 4.88
CA ASN A 8 10.84 -2.18 5.89
C ASN A 8 10.28 -1.31 7.02
N GLY A 9 8.97 -1.20 7.17
CA GLY A 9 8.31 -0.52 8.29
C GLY A 9 8.75 -1.05 9.67
N PHE A 10 9.23 -2.30 9.76
CA PHE A 10 9.80 -2.86 10.99
C PHE A 10 10.99 -2.06 11.54
N ALA A 11 11.70 -1.32 10.66
CA ALA A 11 12.87 -0.53 11.04
C ALA A 11 12.51 0.81 11.69
N MET A 12 11.25 1.27 11.56
CA MET A 12 10.78 2.53 12.11
C MET A 12 11.06 2.62 13.62
N LYS A 13 11.70 3.73 14.03
CA LYS A 13 12.14 4.00 15.42
C LYS A 13 13.17 3.02 15.99
N ARG A 14 13.60 2.01 15.25
CA ARG A 14 14.58 1.01 15.68
C ARG A 14 15.89 1.15 14.94
N TRP A 15 15.82 1.14 13.62
CA TRP A 15 16.97 1.20 12.73
C TRP A 15 16.64 2.11 11.55
N PRO A 16 16.54 3.46 11.78
CA PRO A 16 16.14 4.39 10.71
C PRO A 16 17.23 4.61 9.66
N GLU A 17 18.48 4.23 9.94
CA GLU A 17 19.60 4.40 9.03
C GLU A 17 19.50 3.38 7.87
N PRO A 18 19.55 3.84 6.60
CA PRO A 18 19.41 2.96 5.44
C PRO A 18 20.45 1.83 5.40
N GLU A 19 21.66 2.12 5.81
CA GLU A 19 22.77 1.15 5.83
C GLU A 19 22.48 -0.01 6.81
N VAL A 20 21.84 0.30 7.94
CA VAL A 20 21.53 -0.70 8.97
C VAL A 20 20.39 -1.60 8.56
N TRP A 21 19.25 -1.04 8.13
CA TRP A 21 18.12 -1.90 7.75
C TRP A 21 18.39 -2.67 6.45
N ALA A 22 19.18 -2.12 5.51
CA ALA A 22 19.57 -2.85 4.31
C ALA A 22 20.44 -4.07 4.66
N GLU A 23 21.45 -3.90 5.54
CA GLU A 23 22.27 -5.01 6.05
C GLU A 23 21.39 -6.08 6.74
N LEU A 24 20.45 -5.68 7.60
CA LEU A 24 19.55 -6.60 8.28
C LEU A 24 18.71 -7.41 7.29
N ILE A 25 18.14 -6.76 6.27
CA ILE A 25 17.32 -7.42 5.24
C ILE A 25 18.17 -8.43 4.45
N ALA A 26 19.34 -8.01 3.97
CA ALA A 26 20.19 -8.86 3.13
C ALA A 26 20.80 -10.03 3.92
N ASN A 27 21.38 -9.76 5.09
CA ASN A 27 22.25 -10.73 5.77
C ASN A 27 21.53 -11.56 6.82
N GLN A 28 20.52 -10.99 7.51
CA GLN A 28 19.76 -11.72 8.53
C GLN A 28 18.47 -12.31 8.00
N MET A 29 17.68 -11.53 7.24
CA MET A 29 16.40 -11.99 6.68
C MET A 29 16.57 -12.70 5.34
N ARG A 30 17.71 -12.50 4.65
CA ARG A 30 18.05 -13.10 3.36
C ARG A 30 17.02 -12.84 2.27
N VAL A 31 16.53 -11.61 2.23
CA VAL A 31 15.61 -11.12 1.20
C VAL A 31 16.34 -10.10 0.33
N ALA A 32 16.18 -10.19 -0.98
CA ALA A 32 16.85 -9.31 -1.94
C ALA A 32 15.95 -8.23 -2.52
N ASP A 33 14.74 -8.08 -2.02
CA ASP A 33 13.75 -7.10 -2.48
C ASP A 33 13.09 -6.40 -1.30
N VAL A 34 12.86 -5.10 -1.43
CA VAL A 34 12.24 -4.29 -0.39
C VAL A 34 11.12 -3.42 -0.93
N GLN A 35 10.01 -3.37 -0.19
CA GLN A 35 9.03 -2.31 -0.25
C GLN A 35 9.43 -1.24 0.78
N LEU A 36 9.82 -0.07 0.30
CA LEU A 36 10.28 1.03 1.15
C LEU A 36 9.09 1.79 1.75
N SER A 37 8.98 1.79 3.08
CA SER A 37 7.96 2.59 3.79
C SER A 37 8.38 4.06 3.90
N LEU A 38 7.47 4.99 3.58
CA LEU A 38 7.65 6.42 3.80
C LEU A 38 7.70 6.80 5.29
N ASP A 39 7.42 5.88 6.21
CA ASP A 39 7.63 6.09 7.65
C ASP A 39 9.11 6.31 8.02
N LEU A 40 10.01 5.92 7.13
CA LEU A 40 11.48 6.09 7.28
C LEU A 40 12.03 7.32 6.57
N VAL A 41 11.16 8.12 5.94
CA VAL A 41 11.55 9.27 5.11
C VAL A 41 10.66 10.47 5.41
N ASP A 42 11.25 11.65 5.50
CA ASP A 42 10.48 12.89 5.58
C ASP A 42 10.51 13.61 4.22
N LEU A 43 9.35 13.70 3.57
CA LEU A 43 9.20 14.37 2.29
C LEU A 43 8.85 15.88 2.42
N SER A 44 8.73 16.41 3.64
CA SER A 44 8.37 17.82 3.87
C SER A 44 9.53 18.79 3.68
N GLY A 45 10.77 18.28 3.66
CA GLY A 45 11.98 19.07 3.51
C GLY A 45 12.20 19.64 2.10
N PRO A 46 13.27 20.45 1.92
CA PRO A 46 13.70 20.94 0.61
C PRO A 46 14.00 19.80 -0.36
N ALA A 47 13.78 20.02 -1.66
CA ALA A 47 14.03 19.01 -2.71
C ALA A 47 15.44 18.41 -2.66
N THR A 48 16.46 19.26 -2.46
CA THR A 48 17.86 18.81 -2.36
C THR A 48 18.10 17.85 -1.20
N TRP A 49 17.38 18.02 -0.10
CA TRP A 49 17.48 17.11 1.05
C TRP A 49 16.77 15.79 0.77
N VAL A 50 15.60 15.82 0.13
CA VAL A 50 14.85 14.62 -0.29
C VAL A 50 15.67 13.81 -1.31
N GLU A 51 16.29 14.47 -2.29
CA GLU A 51 17.20 13.86 -3.26
C GLU A 51 18.41 13.19 -2.59
N ALA A 52 19.01 13.86 -1.59
CA ALA A 52 20.13 13.30 -0.82
C ALA A 52 19.72 12.05 -0.03
N GLN A 53 18.53 12.04 0.58
CA GLN A 53 17.97 10.85 1.24
C GLN A 53 17.78 9.70 0.24
N ALA A 54 17.14 9.96 -0.90
CA ALA A 54 16.93 8.97 -1.95
C ALA A 54 18.25 8.38 -2.44
N ALA A 55 19.27 9.21 -2.68
CA ALA A 55 20.60 8.77 -3.09
C ALA A 55 21.28 7.88 -2.03
N ARG A 56 21.16 8.23 -0.74
CA ARG A 56 21.69 7.44 0.38
C ARG A 56 21.02 6.07 0.46
N ILE A 57 19.69 6.03 0.35
CA ILE A 57 18.92 4.79 0.37
C ILE A 57 19.30 3.88 -0.80
N ARG A 58 19.33 4.42 -2.03
CA ARG A 58 19.77 3.65 -3.20
C ARG A 58 21.17 3.05 -3.01
N LYS A 59 22.10 3.86 -2.48
CA LYS A 59 23.46 3.41 -2.24
C LYS A 59 23.52 2.29 -1.21
N ALA A 60 22.78 2.42 -0.10
CA ALA A 60 22.71 1.39 0.93
C ALA A 60 22.16 0.08 0.37
N CYS A 61 21.01 0.13 -0.34
CA CYS A 61 20.43 -1.05 -0.98
C CYS A 61 21.38 -1.68 -2.03
N ALA A 62 22.01 -0.88 -2.87
CA ALA A 62 22.94 -1.37 -3.90
C ALA A 62 24.16 -2.08 -3.29
N ASN A 63 24.72 -1.58 -2.18
CA ASN A 63 25.83 -2.20 -1.48
C ASN A 63 25.49 -3.61 -0.97
N GLU A 64 24.24 -3.85 -0.60
CA GLU A 64 23.74 -5.13 -0.09
C GLU A 64 23.05 -5.99 -1.16
N GLY A 65 23.00 -5.53 -2.41
CA GLY A 65 22.34 -6.25 -3.50
C GLY A 65 20.82 -6.29 -3.40
N ILE A 66 20.22 -5.30 -2.72
CA ILE A 66 18.75 -5.20 -2.54
C ILE A 66 18.15 -4.36 -3.67
N VAL A 67 17.06 -4.82 -4.24
CA VAL A 67 16.19 -4.07 -5.16
C VAL A 67 15.09 -3.36 -4.37
N ILE A 68 14.83 -2.09 -4.67
CA ILE A 68 13.66 -1.38 -4.16
C ILE A 68 12.56 -1.52 -5.22
N SER A 69 11.61 -2.44 -5.00
CA SER A 69 10.55 -2.71 -5.98
C SER A 69 9.39 -1.73 -5.89
N SER A 70 9.14 -1.20 -4.70
CA SER A 70 8.02 -0.28 -4.47
C SER A 70 8.26 0.65 -3.29
N VAL A 71 7.48 1.73 -3.25
CA VAL A 71 7.40 2.66 -2.11
C VAL A 71 5.97 2.68 -1.58
N PHE A 72 5.82 2.56 -0.26
CA PHE A 72 4.53 2.48 0.42
C PHE A 72 4.32 3.65 1.38
N SER A 73 3.10 4.22 1.41
CA SER A 73 2.80 5.44 2.17
C SER A 73 3.02 5.30 3.69
N GLY A 74 2.77 4.11 4.24
CA GLY A 74 3.07 3.79 5.63
C GLY A 74 2.02 4.26 6.66
N LEU A 75 2.37 4.10 7.95
CA LEU A 75 1.47 4.34 9.08
C LEU A 75 1.21 5.83 9.33
N VAL A 76 2.15 6.72 8.97
CA VAL A 76 1.98 8.17 9.14
C VAL A 76 0.79 8.66 8.31
N ASP A 77 0.69 8.23 7.07
CA ASP A 77 -0.41 8.57 6.18
C ASP A 77 -1.71 7.85 6.60
N TYR A 78 -1.61 6.61 7.05
CA TYR A 78 -2.75 5.86 7.59
C TYR A 78 -3.40 6.55 8.79
N SER A 79 -2.65 7.32 9.57
CA SER A 79 -3.18 8.03 10.75
C SER A 79 -4.08 9.23 10.41
N ALA A 80 -4.26 9.58 9.14
CA ALA A 80 -5.00 10.76 8.70
C ALA A 80 -6.12 10.40 7.70
N ASN A 81 -7.09 11.32 7.55
CA ASN A 81 -8.18 11.15 6.57
C ASN A 81 -7.74 11.29 5.11
N MET A 82 -6.56 11.81 4.85
CA MET A 82 -5.94 11.98 3.53
C MET A 82 -6.91 12.52 2.46
N LEU A 83 -7.07 11.81 1.33
CA LEU A 83 -7.94 12.24 0.21
C LEU A 83 -9.44 12.25 0.54
N LEU A 84 -9.85 11.76 1.71
CA LEU A 84 -11.24 11.77 2.20
C LEU A 84 -11.43 12.72 3.40
N HIS A 85 -10.47 13.60 3.67
CA HIS A 85 -10.58 14.58 4.75
C HIS A 85 -11.82 15.48 4.54
N PRO A 86 -12.58 15.84 5.61
CA PRO A 86 -13.75 16.74 5.49
C PRO A 86 -13.43 18.10 4.86
N ASP A 87 -12.26 18.64 5.16
CA ASP A 87 -11.74 19.91 4.65
C ASP A 87 -11.06 19.72 3.29
N GLY A 88 -11.46 20.55 2.28
CA GLY A 88 -10.92 20.50 0.93
C GLY A 88 -9.43 20.85 0.82
N GLU A 89 -8.96 21.83 1.60
CA GLU A 89 -7.54 22.20 1.60
C GLU A 89 -6.66 21.05 2.13
N MET A 90 -7.16 20.30 3.11
CA MET A 90 -6.47 19.12 3.62
C MET A 90 -6.44 17.98 2.59
N ARG A 91 -7.49 17.83 1.75
CA ARG A 91 -7.47 16.86 0.63
C ARG A 91 -6.44 17.25 -0.44
N LEU A 92 -6.36 18.55 -0.76
CA LEU A 92 -5.33 19.06 -1.69
C LEU A 92 -3.91 18.89 -1.12
N ALA A 93 -3.72 19.12 0.17
CA ALA A 93 -2.43 18.86 0.83
C ALA A 93 -2.06 17.36 0.79
N ALA A 94 -3.03 16.47 0.97
CA ALA A 94 -2.83 15.04 0.84
C ALA A 94 -2.45 14.65 -0.61
N LEU A 95 -3.13 15.22 -1.61
CA LEU A 95 -2.80 15.01 -3.02
C LEU A 95 -1.35 15.41 -3.33
N GLU A 96 -0.91 16.58 -2.86
CA GLU A 96 0.47 17.03 -3.04
C GLU A 96 1.48 16.14 -2.30
N ARG A 97 1.13 15.62 -1.13
CA ARG A 97 1.96 14.65 -0.41
C ARG A 97 2.15 13.36 -1.20
N TYR A 98 1.09 12.82 -1.81
CA TYR A 98 1.20 11.64 -2.68
C TYR A 98 2.01 11.91 -3.94
N LYS A 99 1.89 13.08 -4.57
CA LYS A 99 2.75 13.46 -5.69
C LYS A 99 4.24 13.46 -5.31
N ARG A 100 4.59 14.01 -4.14
CA ARG A 100 5.96 13.94 -3.62
C ARG A 100 6.40 12.51 -3.35
N GLY A 101 5.51 11.64 -2.87
CA GLY A 101 5.77 10.21 -2.73
C GLY A 101 6.09 9.52 -4.06
N ILE A 102 5.35 9.85 -5.12
CA ILE A 102 5.58 9.38 -6.48
C ILE A 102 6.95 9.85 -7.00
N GLU A 103 7.27 11.13 -6.83
CA GLU A 103 8.58 11.69 -7.22
C GLU A 103 9.74 11.02 -6.45
N PHE A 104 9.56 10.80 -5.16
CA PHE A 104 10.54 10.09 -4.34
C PHE A 104 10.70 8.62 -4.77
N CYS A 105 9.59 7.94 -5.13
CA CYS A 105 9.62 6.59 -5.68
C CYS A 105 10.50 6.51 -6.93
N ALA A 106 10.35 7.45 -7.87
CA ALA A 106 11.21 7.56 -9.04
C ALA A 106 12.67 7.84 -8.65
N LEU A 107 12.92 8.71 -7.67
CA LEU A 107 14.28 9.03 -7.18
C LEU A 107 14.98 7.82 -6.56
N VAL A 108 14.28 6.92 -5.88
CA VAL A 108 14.89 5.69 -5.34
C VAL A 108 15.03 4.59 -6.38
N GLY A 109 14.49 4.79 -7.60
CA GLY A 109 14.58 3.85 -8.71
C GLY A 109 13.50 2.75 -8.69
N ALA A 110 12.45 2.92 -7.89
CA ALA A 110 11.28 2.06 -7.92
C ALA A 110 10.25 2.56 -8.95
N ASP A 111 9.37 1.68 -9.41
CA ASP A 111 8.35 1.99 -10.42
C ASP A 111 6.92 1.82 -9.92
N THR A 112 6.74 1.61 -8.63
CA THR A 112 5.46 1.29 -7.99
C THR A 112 5.32 2.05 -6.68
N PHE A 113 4.28 2.89 -6.57
CA PHE A 113 4.00 3.72 -5.39
C PHE A 113 2.55 3.59 -4.96
N GLY A 114 2.28 3.58 -3.66
CA GLY A 114 0.93 3.70 -3.12
C GLY A 114 0.75 3.27 -1.68
N GLY A 115 -0.47 2.87 -1.33
CA GLY A 115 -0.87 2.46 0.01
C GLY A 115 -2.30 2.87 0.33
N HIS A 116 -2.58 3.15 1.60
CA HIS A 116 -3.85 3.72 2.06
C HIS A 116 -4.03 5.14 1.49
N MET A 117 -5.23 5.45 0.99
CA MET A 117 -5.48 6.75 0.35
C MET A 117 -6.49 7.63 1.06
N GLY A 118 -7.10 7.18 2.14
CA GLY A 118 -7.97 8.02 2.94
C GLY A 118 -9.10 7.31 3.66
N ALA A 119 -9.65 8.01 4.64
CA ALA A 119 -10.78 7.56 5.44
C ALA A 119 -11.82 8.67 5.60
N TYR A 120 -13.11 8.33 5.44
CA TYR A 120 -14.20 9.25 5.76
C TYR A 120 -14.21 9.61 7.23
N SER A 121 -14.58 10.85 7.55
CA SER A 121 -15.02 11.20 8.90
C SER A 121 -16.30 10.44 9.26
N VAL A 122 -16.60 10.30 10.55
CA VAL A 122 -17.86 9.68 10.99
C VAL A 122 -19.07 10.42 10.43
N ALA A 123 -19.02 11.77 10.41
CA ALA A 123 -20.10 12.62 9.91
C ALA A 123 -20.31 12.45 8.40
N ASP A 124 -19.22 12.47 7.60
CA ASP A 124 -19.31 12.33 6.15
C ASP A 124 -19.75 10.92 5.76
N TYR A 125 -19.26 9.88 6.45
CA TYR A 125 -19.68 8.50 6.21
C TYR A 125 -21.17 8.27 6.48
N GLY A 126 -21.71 8.90 7.53
CA GLY A 126 -23.12 8.85 7.89
C GLY A 126 -24.04 9.63 6.94
N ASN A 127 -23.50 10.47 6.06
CA ASN A 127 -24.27 11.23 5.08
C ASN A 127 -24.08 10.67 3.66
N PRO A 128 -25.07 9.97 3.08
CA PRO A 128 -24.91 9.29 1.78
C PRO A 128 -24.49 10.21 0.63
N ALA A 129 -25.08 11.42 0.57
CA ALA A 129 -24.77 12.39 -0.49
C ALA A 129 -23.32 12.91 -0.35
N ARG A 130 -22.89 13.19 0.88
CA ARG A 130 -21.53 13.67 1.14
C ARG A 130 -20.51 12.55 0.89
N ARG A 131 -20.82 11.33 1.32
CA ARG A 131 -19.98 10.15 1.06
C ARG A 131 -19.79 9.93 -0.44
N GLN A 132 -20.86 9.99 -1.24
CA GLN A 132 -20.77 9.84 -2.68
C GLN A 132 -19.92 10.95 -3.32
N ALA A 133 -20.13 12.22 -2.94
CA ALA A 133 -19.36 13.34 -3.47
C ALA A 133 -17.86 13.23 -3.17
N LEU A 134 -17.49 12.80 -1.95
CA LEU A 134 -16.10 12.59 -1.58
C LEU A 134 -15.48 11.37 -2.27
N ALA A 135 -16.25 10.29 -2.51
CA ALA A 135 -15.78 9.15 -3.28
C ALA A 135 -15.44 9.55 -4.72
N GLU A 136 -16.31 10.31 -5.39
CA GLU A 136 -16.03 10.79 -6.75
C GLU A 136 -14.81 11.71 -6.79
N GLU A 137 -14.68 12.66 -5.85
CA GLU A 137 -13.50 13.51 -5.75
C GLU A 137 -12.22 12.70 -5.50
N GLN A 138 -12.27 11.66 -4.66
CA GLN A 138 -11.13 10.78 -4.43
C GLN A 138 -10.72 10.03 -5.71
N LEU A 139 -11.69 9.52 -6.47
CA LEU A 139 -11.41 8.85 -7.75
C LEU A 139 -10.77 9.80 -8.78
N ASP A 140 -11.19 11.08 -8.80
CA ASP A 140 -10.56 12.10 -9.64
C ASP A 140 -9.12 12.40 -9.19
N HIS A 141 -8.88 12.48 -7.87
CA HIS A 141 -7.52 12.61 -7.32
C HIS A 141 -6.64 11.41 -7.66
N VAL A 142 -7.15 10.18 -7.56
CA VAL A 142 -6.40 8.97 -7.94
C VAL A 142 -6.07 8.97 -9.44
N SER A 143 -7.00 9.43 -10.29
CA SER A 143 -6.73 9.64 -11.72
C SER A 143 -5.58 10.64 -11.94
N ALA A 144 -5.61 11.78 -11.24
CA ALA A 144 -4.53 12.77 -11.32
C ALA A 144 -3.17 12.23 -10.80
N LEU A 145 -3.18 11.36 -9.79
CA LEU A 145 -1.98 10.67 -9.30
C LEU A 145 -1.46 9.66 -10.34
N SER A 146 -2.34 8.92 -11.01
CA SER A 146 -1.98 8.02 -12.11
C SER A 146 -1.25 8.77 -13.24
N ASP A 147 -1.80 9.90 -13.68
CA ASP A 147 -1.18 10.75 -14.70
C ASP A 147 0.18 11.29 -14.24
N HIS A 148 0.28 11.73 -12.97
CA HIS A 148 1.53 12.23 -12.41
C HIS A 148 2.59 11.12 -12.32
N ALA A 149 2.21 9.93 -11.87
CA ALA A 149 3.06 8.75 -11.78
C ALA A 149 3.56 8.30 -13.15
N GLY A 150 2.70 8.29 -14.16
CA GLY A 150 3.10 7.97 -15.54
C GLY A 150 4.14 8.94 -16.10
N ARG A 151 3.98 10.26 -15.83
CA ARG A 151 4.99 11.27 -16.20
C ARG A 151 6.31 11.10 -15.45
N ALA A 152 6.26 10.59 -14.21
CA ALA A 152 7.45 10.28 -13.42
C ALA A 152 8.11 8.94 -13.80
N GLY A 153 7.51 8.17 -14.72
CA GLY A 153 8.03 6.89 -15.20
C GLY A 153 7.61 5.68 -14.37
N LEU A 154 6.66 5.83 -13.45
CA LEU A 154 6.13 4.73 -12.68
C LEU A 154 5.16 3.88 -13.52
N ARG A 155 5.12 2.57 -13.21
CA ARG A 155 4.17 1.62 -13.82
C ARG A 155 2.85 1.55 -13.08
N TYR A 156 2.89 1.63 -11.74
CA TYR A 156 1.73 1.43 -10.89
C TYR A 156 1.55 2.53 -9.84
N VAL A 157 0.28 2.93 -9.64
CA VAL A 157 -0.22 3.56 -8.43
C VAL A 157 -1.03 2.52 -7.67
N LEU A 158 -0.58 2.15 -6.48
CA LEU A 158 -1.25 1.14 -5.67
C LEU A 158 -2.27 1.79 -4.73
N TRP A 159 -3.42 1.17 -4.61
CA TRP A 159 -4.43 1.47 -3.63
C TRP A 159 -4.65 0.25 -2.73
N GLU A 160 -4.49 0.41 -1.43
CA GLU A 160 -4.70 -0.68 -0.49
C GLU A 160 -6.17 -0.73 -0.06
N PRO A 161 -6.91 -1.81 -0.36
CA PRO A 161 -8.23 -2.05 0.19
C PRO A 161 -8.15 -2.30 1.70
N MET A 162 -8.92 -1.54 2.50
CA MET A 162 -8.80 -1.54 3.95
C MET A 162 -9.92 -2.32 4.64
N PRO A 163 -9.69 -2.89 5.85
CA PRO A 163 -10.67 -3.66 6.60
C PRO A 163 -11.66 -2.79 7.39
N VAL A 164 -11.83 -1.54 7.01
CA VAL A 164 -12.67 -0.56 7.71
C VAL A 164 -13.64 0.07 6.73
N ALA A 165 -14.94 0.02 7.02
CA ALA A 165 -15.99 0.52 6.11
C ALA A 165 -15.86 2.01 5.72
N ARG A 166 -15.17 2.81 6.54
CA ARG A 166 -14.89 4.23 6.25
C ARG A 166 -13.62 4.46 5.41
N GLU A 167 -12.89 3.42 5.08
CA GLU A 167 -11.60 3.46 4.35
C GLU A 167 -11.79 2.81 2.99
N PHE A 168 -12.33 3.58 2.10
CA PHE A 168 -12.70 3.20 0.74
C PHE A 168 -11.46 2.99 -0.18
N PRO A 169 -11.40 1.91 -1.04
CA PRO A 169 -12.34 0.80 -1.14
C PRO A 169 -12.18 -0.19 0.01
N SER A 170 -13.27 -0.83 0.40
CA SER A 170 -13.31 -1.76 1.52
C SER A 170 -14.13 -3.03 1.25
N THR A 171 -14.53 -3.23 0.00
CA THR A 171 -15.24 -4.43 -0.50
C THR A 171 -14.68 -4.86 -1.86
N ILE A 172 -14.84 -6.15 -2.19
CA ILE A 172 -14.44 -6.69 -3.51
C ILE A 172 -15.20 -5.95 -4.63
N ALA A 173 -16.49 -5.66 -4.44
CA ALA A 173 -17.31 -4.98 -5.44
C ALA A 173 -16.80 -3.56 -5.73
N GLU A 174 -16.42 -2.80 -4.69
CA GLU A 174 -15.82 -1.48 -4.85
C GLU A 174 -14.49 -1.57 -5.61
N CYS A 175 -13.62 -2.51 -5.26
CA CYS A 175 -12.36 -2.71 -5.98
C CYS A 175 -12.58 -3.01 -7.47
N LEU A 176 -13.47 -3.93 -7.80
CA LEU A 176 -13.76 -4.29 -9.20
C LEU A 176 -14.35 -3.11 -9.98
N GLY A 177 -15.31 -2.36 -9.37
CA GLY A 177 -15.90 -1.18 -10.00
C GLY A 177 -14.88 -0.06 -10.26
N HIS A 178 -13.91 0.14 -9.36
CA HIS A 178 -12.82 1.11 -9.59
C HIS A 178 -11.86 0.62 -10.67
N ALA A 179 -11.50 -0.67 -10.69
CA ALA A 179 -10.65 -1.22 -11.74
C ALA A 179 -11.28 -1.01 -13.13
N GLU A 180 -12.60 -1.19 -13.27
CA GLU A 180 -13.33 -0.89 -14.50
C GLU A 180 -13.27 0.60 -14.86
N ARG A 181 -13.42 1.50 -13.86
CA ARG A 181 -13.34 2.96 -14.06
C ARG A 181 -11.97 3.40 -14.55
N PHE A 182 -10.89 2.80 -14.05
CA PHE A 182 -9.52 3.14 -14.42
C PHE A 182 -9.00 2.37 -15.65
N ALA A 183 -9.76 1.40 -16.16
CA ALA A 183 -9.37 0.61 -17.32
C ALA A 183 -9.19 1.50 -18.57
N GLY A 184 -8.02 1.39 -19.20
CA GLY A 184 -7.70 2.13 -20.42
C GLY A 184 -7.40 3.61 -20.24
N MET A 185 -7.31 4.11 -19.01
CA MET A 185 -6.83 5.47 -18.75
C MET A 185 -5.33 5.56 -19.07
N GLY A 186 -4.88 6.75 -19.47
CA GLY A 186 -3.45 7.07 -19.59
C GLY A 186 -2.77 7.12 -18.22
N GLY A 187 -1.44 7.26 -18.20
CA GLY A 187 -0.65 7.34 -16.98
C GLY A 187 -0.18 5.98 -16.45
N ALA A 188 0.17 5.92 -15.17
CA ALA A 188 0.50 4.67 -14.50
C ALA A 188 -0.77 3.86 -14.20
N THR A 189 -0.69 2.53 -14.25
CA THR A 189 -1.84 1.68 -13.95
C THR A 189 -2.25 1.83 -12.49
N VAL A 190 -3.52 2.17 -12.23
CA VAL A 190 -4.10 2.08 -10.88
C VAL A 190 -4.37 0.62 -10.58
N ALA A 191 -3.75 0.11 -9.54
CA ALA A 191 -3.79 -1.30 -9.14
C ALA A 191 -3.93 -1.41 -7.61
N TYR A 192 -4.04 -2.63 -7.09
CA TYR A 192 -4.18 -2.83 -5.65
C TYR A 192 -2.91 -3.37 -5.00
N CYS A 193 -2.72 -3.02 -3.73
CA CYS A 193 -1.90 -3.76 -2.79
C CYS A 193 -2.86 -4.50 -1.86
N TYR A 194 -3.23 -5.73 -2.19
CA TYR A 194 -4.14 -6.48 -1.34
C TYR A 194 -3.40 -7.08 -0.14
N ASP A 195 -3.86 -6.76 1.08
CA ASP A 195 -3.39 -7.41 2.30
C ASP A 195 -4.35 -8.54 2.70
N VAL A 196 -3.80 -9.74 2.87
CA VAL A 196 -4.59 -10.94 3.21
C VAL A 196 -5.26 -10.86 4.59
N GLY A 197 -4.79 -10.01 5.49
CA GLY A 197 -5.40 -9.76 6.80
C GLY A 197 -6.64 -8.87 6.72
N HIS A 198 -6.87 -8.19 5.60
CA HIS A 198 -7.95 -7.21 5.46
C HIS A 198 -9.34 -7.82 5.15
N ALA A 199 -9.45 -9.13 4.96
CA ALA A 199 -10.75 -9.82 4.83
C ALA A 199 -11.45 -10.05 6.19
N CYS A 200 -11.19 -9.22 7.22
CA CYS A 200 -11.66 -9.45 8.60
C CYS A 200 -12.88 -8.61 9.00
N ARG A 201 -13.58 -7.98 8.05
CA ARG A 201 -14.77 -7.16 8.33
C ARG A 201 -15.99 -8.01 8.67
N ALA A 202 -16.37 -8.01 9.96
CA ALA A 202 -17.51 -8.80 10.47
C ALA A 202 -18.90 -8.35 9.95
N ASP A 203 -18.99 -7.15 9.35
CA ASP A 203 -20.22 -6.61 8.75
C ASP A 203 -20.40 -7.03 7.28
N LEU A 204 -19.40 -7.68 6.67
CA LEU A 204 -19.52 -8.28 5.33
C LEU A 204 -20.15 -9.69 5.38
N PRO A 205 -20.71 -10.15 4.24
CA PRO A 205 -21.13 -11.54 4.10
C PRO A 205 -19.99 -12.50 4.47
N GLU A 206 -20.32 -13.64 5.09
CA GLU A 206 -19.32 -14.63 5.54
C GLU A 206 -18.33 -15.04 4.43
N ALA A 207 -18.82 -15.19 3.20
CA ALA A 207 -17.97 -15.50 2.06
C ALA A 207 -16.92 -14.41 1.76
N GLU A 208 -17.23 -13.14 2.03
CA GLU A 208 -16.30 -12.02 1.84
C GLU A 208 -15.35 -11.81 3.03
N GLN A 209 -15.48 -12.62 4.09
CA GLN A 209 -14.52 -12.69 5.18
C GLN A 209 -13.42 -13.74 4.93
N ASP A 210 -13.41 -14.37 3.75
CA ASP A 210 -12.39 -15.31 3.32
C ASP A 210 -11.27 -14.58 2.55
N PRO A 211 -10.02 -14.52 3.08
CA PRO A 211 -8.89 -13.87 2.40
C PRO A 211 -8.56 -14.51 1.05
N TYR A 212 -8.84 -15.78 0.87
CA TYR A 212 -8.58 -16.49 -0.39
C TYR A 212 -9.60 -16.16 -1.48
N LEU A 213 -10.84 -15.81 -1.10
CA LEU A 213 -11.81 -15.25 -2.05
C LEU A 213 -11.31 -13.91 -2.58
N TRP A 214 -10.85 -13.01 -1.70
CA TRP A 214 -10.29 -11.71 -2.10
C TRP A 214 -9.08 -11.91 -3.01
N LEU A 215 -8.16 -12.78 -2.62
CA LEU A 215 -6.97 -13.09 -3.40
C LEU A 215 -7.35 -13.62 -4.80
N THR A 216 -8.30 -14.55 -4.89
CA THR A 216 -8.79 -15.09 -6.16
C THR A 216 -9.42 -14.00 -7.03
N ARG A 217 -10.14 -13.05 -6.44
CA ARG A 217 -10.87 -12.02 -7.17
C ARG A 217 -9.98 -10.82 -7.56
N LEU A 218 -8.93 -10.52 -6.78
CA LEU A 218 -8.12 -9.32 -6.94
C LEU A 218 -6.66 -9.58 -7.33
N SER A 219 -6.16 -10.82 -7.36
CA SER A 219 -4.76 -11.12 -7.67
C SER A 219 -4.30 -10.54 -9.01
N HIS A 220 -5.14 -10.63 -10.03
CA HIS A 220 -4.85 -10.09 -11.37
C HIS A 220 -4.81 -8.53 -11.43
N LEU A 221 -5.33 -7.87 -10.39
CA LEU A 221 -5.31 -6.43 -10.21
C LEU A 221 -4.29 -5.98 -9.14
N SER A 222 -3.61 -6.93 -8.49
CA SER A 222 -2.73 -6.70 -7.35
C SER A 222 -1.30 -7.13 -7.67
N PRO A 223 -0.47 -6.26 -8.26
CA PRO A 223 0.94 -6.57 -8.51
C PRO A 223 1.74 -6.81 -7.22
N ILE A 224 1.22 -6.35 -6.09
CA ILE A 224 1.77 -6.59 -4.76
C ILE A 224 0.66 -7.13 -3.84
N VAL A 225 1.00 -8.16 -3.07
CA VAL A 225 0.16 -8.73 -2.03
C VAL A 225 0.91 -8.66 -0.71
N HIS A 226 0.32 -8.03 0.30
CA HIS A 226 0.84 -8.08 1.66
C HIS A 226 0.44 -9.39 2.34
N LEU A 227 1.43 -10.01 2.97
CA LEU A 227 1.24 -11.26 3.72
C LEU A 227 1.48 -11.01 5.20
N GLN A 228 0.48 -11.33 5.99
CA GLN A 228 0.53 -11.36 7.45
C GLN A 228 -0.18 -12.61 7.96
N GLN A 229 0.10 -13.04 9.17
CA GLN A 229 -0.69 -14.07 9.81
C GLN A 229 -1.82 -13.45 10.62
N THR A 230 -3.00 -14.05 10.58
CA THR A 230 -4.21 -13.63 11.29
C THR A 230 -5.13 -14.83 11.55
N ASP A 231 -6.02 -14.73 12.52
CA ASP A 231 -7.12 -15.68 12.73
C ASP A 231 -8.41 -15.32 11.95
N GLY A 232 -8.34 -14.29 11.09
CA GLY A 232 -9.44 -13.79 10.28
C GLY A 232 -10.43 -12.89 11.01
N LYS A 233 -10.27 -12.63 12.31
CA LYS A 233 -11.20 -11.81 13.09
C LYS A 233 -10.82 -10.35 13.16
N ARG A 234 -9.53 -10.04 12.99
CA ARG A 234 -8.97 -8.69 13.02
C ARG A 234 -7.72 -8.61 12.16
N ASP A 235 -7.36 -7.40 11.82
CA ASP A 235 -6.08 -7.06 11.22
C ASP A 235 -4.97 -7.05 12.29
N TYR A 236 -4.27 -8.19 12.46
CA TYR A 236 -3.32 -8.38 13.55
C TYR A 236 -1.87 -8.13 13.18
N HIS A 237 -1.50 -8.27 11.93
CA HIS A 237 -0.11 -8.24 11.48
C HIS A 237 0.82 -9.21 12.23
N TRP A 238 0.34 -10.42 12.56
CA TRP A 238 1.18 -11.41 13.22
C TRP A 238 2.29 -11.92 12.30
N CYS A 239 3.46 -12.18 12.89
CA CYS A 239 4.53 -12.89 12.20
C CYS A 239 4.14 -14.35 11.95
N PHE A 240 4.74 -15.00 10.95
CA PHE A 240 4.59 -16.44 10.68
C PHE A 240 5.51 -17.25 11.61
N THR A 241 5.11 -17.46 12.86
CA THR A 241 5.78 -18.29 13.85
C THR A 241 5.00 -19.61 14.05
N GLU A 242 5.59 -20.60 14.71
CA GLU A 242 4.87 -21.84 15.04
C GLU A 242 3.59 -21.56 15.83
N GLU A 243 3.64 -20.64 16.79
CA GLU A 243 2.50 -20.27 17.65
C GLU A 243 1.37 -19.62 16.84
N THR A 244 1.70 -18.65 16.02
CA THR A 244 0.70 -17.93 15.21
C THR A 244 0.20 -18.76 14.05
N ASN A 245 1.02 -19.62 13.45
CA ASN A 245 0.61 -20.54 12.40
C ASN A 245 -0.33 -21.65 12.92
N ALA A 246 -0.27 -21.99 14.22
CA ALA A 246 -1.17 -22.97 14.82
C ALA A 246 -2.62 -22.50 14.93
N ILE A 247 -2.84 -21.18 14.97
CA ILE A 247 -4.17 -20.57 15.12
C ILE A 247 -4.56 -19.67 13.93
N GLY A 248 -3.61 -19.38 13.06
CA GLY A 248 -3.79 -18.51 11.92
C GLY A 248 -4.40 -19.22 10.72
N ILE A 249 -5.00 -18.44 9.84
CA ILE A 249 -5.71 -18.94 8.64
C ILE A 249 -4.92 -18.73 7.34
N ILE A 250 -3.80 -18.01 7.39
CA ILE A 250 -2.99 -17.76 6.19
C ILE A 250 -1.94 -18.86 6.02
N HIS A 251 -2.10 -19.63 4.97
CA HIS A 251 -1.22 -20.76 4.65
C HIS A 251 -0.42 -20.45 3.38
N PRO A 252 0.92 -20.32 3.45
CA PRO A 252 1.76 -19.93 2.29
C PRO A 252 1.53 -20.76 1.04
N ASN A 253 1.36 -22.07 1.18
CA ASN A 253 1.09 -22.96 0.03
C ASN A 253 -0.23 -22.64 -0.65
N VAL A 254 -1.30 -22.33 0.13
CA VAL A 254 -2.62 -21.98 -0.42
C VAL A 254 -2.54 -20.62 -1.11
N VAL A 255 -1.78 -19.66 -0.56
CA VAL A 255 -1.51 -18.38 -1.22
C VAL A 255 -0.83 -18.61 -2.57
N GLN A 256 0.26 -19.41 -2.62
CA GLN A 256 0.95 -19.71 -3.86
C GLN A 256 0.05 -20.40 -4.89
N ASP A 257 -0.73 -21.38 -4.49
CA ASP A 257 -1.67 -22.08 -5.36
C ASP A 257 -2.77 -21.16 -5.90
N THR A 258 -3.18 -20.17 -5.10
CA THR A 258 -4.18 -19.19 -5.51
C THR A 258 -3.61 -18.17 -6.49
N LEU A 259 -2.37 -17.72 -6.28
CA LEU A 259 -1.68 -16.80 -7.18
C LEU A 259 -1.23 -17.45 -8.51
N ALA A 260 -1.18 -18.77 -8.57
CA ALA A 260 -0.79 -19.52 -9.78
C ALA A 260 -1.94 -19.80 -10.75
N LYS A 261 -3.18 -19.54 -10.34
CA LYS A 261 -4.41 -19.71 -11.14
C LYS A 261 -4.74 -18.48 -11.96
#